data_3911a299ae08b2e963131105b497bf7f
#
_entry.id   3911a299ae08b2e963131105b497bf7f
#
_cell.length_a   1.000
_cell.length_b   1.000
_cell.length_c   1.000
_cell.angle_alpha   90.00
_cell.angle_beta   90.00
_cell.angle_gamma   90.00
#
_symmetry.space_group_name_H-M   'P 1'
#
loop_
_entity.id
_entity.type
_entity.pdbx_description
1 polymer ?
#
loop_
_entity_poly.entity_id
_entity_poly.type
_entity_poly.pdbx_seq_one_letter_code
_entity_poly.pdbx_strand_id
1 'polypeptide(L)'
;VSALIAGGGIAGSSLFRYMAEAGMNPILVNADRGSSWRNIGGGRTAFSLPELAEIAAQNHHIFKELQYLSNIDYKPIRYISFAHDEETYKALEASKAWSKAEMIAPKQFREEISPYFNANPKKYISALVSEDCWQATPGKVVDLVRNLGIAAGGTVMEDCRVLEACREGKYTSVLVQTHDKKYVEYRTEHFVNALGSGAGKLCDSMGIDAGLY
;
A
#
# COMPACT_ATOMS: atom_id res chain seq x y z
N VAL A 1 18.64 -18.80 -2.96
CA VAL A 1 18.52 -17.35 -3.20
C VAL A 1 18.57 -16.61 -1.87
N SER A 2 19.01 -15.34 -1.84
CA SER A 2 19.12 -14.56 -0.60
C SER A 2 17.75 -14.18 -0.06
N ALA A 3 16.84 -13.74 -0.93
CA ALA A 3 15.48 -13.36 -0.56
C ALA A 3 14.47 -13.80 -1.61
N LEU A 4 13.29 -14.26 -1.16
CA LEU A 4 12.13 -14.55 -2.00
C LEU A 4 10.90 -13.88 -1.41
N ILE A 5 10.21 -13.12 -2.25
CA ILE A 5 9.02 -12.35 -1.88
C ILE A 5 7.82 -12.93 -2.62
N ALA A 6 6.82 -13.41 -1.90
CA ALA A 6 5.56 -13.90 -2.44
C ALA A 6 4.54 -12.78 -2.52
N GLY A 7 4.15 -12.37 -3.72
CA GLY A 7 3.13 -11.35 -3.98
C GLY A 7 3.70 -10.03 -4.50
N GLY A 8 3.37 -9.71 -5.76
CA GLY A 8 3.83 -8.51 -6.47
C GLY A 8 2.92 -7.29 -6.33
N GLY A 9 2.12 -7.21 -5.25
CA GLY A 9 1.38 -5.99 -4.90
C GLY A 9 2.31 -4.86 -4.43
N ILE A 10 1.73 -3.71 -4.01
CA ILE A 10 2.54 -2.54 -3.62
C ILE A 10 3.53 -2.87 -2.49
N ALA A 11 3.12 -3.64 -1.48
CA ALA A 11 3.98 -4.01 -0.36
C ALA A 11 5.17 -4.87 -0.83
N GLY A 12 4.89 -5.96 -1.57
CA GLY A 12 5.95 -6.85 -2.06
C GLY A 12 6.86 -6.17 -3.08
N SER A 13 6.31 -5.36 -4.00
CA SER A 13 7.10 -4.62 -4.99
C SER A 13 7.98 -3.54 -4.36
N SER A 14 7.49 -2.85 -3.32
CA SER A 14 8.30 -1.86 -2.59
C SER A 14 9.46 -2.52 -1.85
N LEU A 15 9.19 -3.61 -1.12
CA LEU A 15 10.24 -4.36 -0.44
C LEU A 15 11.25 -4.93 -1.43
N PHE A 16 10.78 -5.50 -2.54
CA PHE A 16 11.62 -6.00 -3.63
C PHE A 16 12.59 -4.92 -4.14
N ARG A 17 12.09 -3.70 -4.40
CA ARG A 17 12.92 -2.58 -4.80
C ARG A 17 14.01 -2.29 -3.77
N TYR A 18 13.64 -2.09 -2.51
CA TYR A 18 14.60 -1.71 -1.48
C TYR A 18 15.63 -2.82 -1.19
N MET A 19 15.22 -4.09 -1.22
CA MET A 19 16.16 -5.22 -1.11
C MET A 19 17.13 -5.27 -2.29
N ALA A 20 16.65 -5.02 -3.50
CA ALA A 20 17.51 -4.97 -4.69
C ALA A 20 18.49 -3.79 -4.63
N GLU A 21 18.04 -2.59 -4.26
CA GLU A 21 18.87 -1.40 -4.04
C GLU A 21 19.92 -1.62 -2.94
N ALA A 22 19.62 -2.46 -1.94
CA ALA A 22 20.57 -2.91 -0.91
C ALA A 22 21.52 -4.04 -1.36
N GLY A 23 21.46 -4.48 -2.62
CA GLY A 23 22.35 -5.49 -3.20
C GLY A 23 22.00 -6.94 -2.86
N MET A 24 20.78 -7.23 -2.40
CA MET A 24 20.36 -8.59 -1.99
C MET A 24 19.96 -9.52 -3.14
N ASN A 25 19.76 -9.04 -4.36
CA ASN A 25 19.30 -9.81 -5.53
C ASN A 25 18.03 -10.64 -5.22
N PRO A 26 16.92 -10.02 -4.79
CA PRO A 26 15.69 -10.72 -4.42
C PRO A 26 14.97 -11.31 -5.63
N ILE A 27 14.18 -12.37 -5.39
CA ILE A 27 13.19 -12.89 -6.35
C ILE A 27 11.79 -12.46 -5.87
N LEU A 28 11.02 -11.80 -6.74
CA LEU A 28 9.61 -11.47 -6.54
C LEU A 28 8.75 -12.44 -7.35
N VAL A 29 7.89 -13.22 -6.69
CA VAL A 29 6.93 -14.13 -7.34
C VAL A 29 5.56 -13.47 -7.38
N ASN A 30 5.02 -13.27 -8.59
CA ASN A 30 3.73 -12.61 -8.80
C ASN A 30 2.80 -13.47 -9.66
N ALA A 31 1.62 -13.79 -9.14
CA ALA A 31 0.65 -14.65 -9.82
C ALA A 31 -0.38 -13.84 -10.63
N ASP A 32 -0.83 -12.70 -10.10
CA ASP A 32 -1.89 -11.90 -10.71
C ASP A 32 -1.91 -10.45 -10.19
N ARG A 33 -2.84 -9.66 -10.73
CA ARG A 33 -3.11 -8.29 -10.30
C ARG A 33 -4.10 -8.28 -9.13
N GLY A 34 -3.58 -8.20 -7.91
CA GLY A 34 -4.35 -8.13 -6.67
C GLY A 34 -4.98 -6.76 -6.38
N SER A 35 -5.31 -6.52 -5.10
CA SER A 35 -5.99 -5.30 -4.62
C SER A 35 -5.23 -4.00 -4.93
N SER A 36 -3.89 -4.06 -5.04
CA SER A 36 -3.06 -2.87 -5.35
C SER A 36 -3.39 -2.23 -6.70
N TRP A 37 -3.88 -2.99 -7.68
CA TRP A 37 -4.32 -2.44 -8.97
C TRP A 37 -5.79 -2.01 -9.01
N ARG A 38 -6.58 -2.39 -8.01
CA ARG A 38 -8.04 -2.22 -7.97
C ARG A 38 -8.51 -1.12 -7.02
N ASN A 39 -7.59 -0.43 -6.35
CA ASN A 39 -7.92 0.67 -5.45
C ASN A 39 -8.01 2.01 -6.20
N ILE A 40 -8.54 3.03 -5.54
CA ILE A 40 -8.73 4.37 -6.11
C ILE A 40 -7.43 5.20 -6.23
N GLY A 41 -6.33 4.72 -5.66
CA GLY A 41 -5.03 5.40 -5.69
C GLY A 41 -4.95 6.66 -4.82
N GLY A 42 -5.88 6.88 -3.91
CA GLY A 42 -5.88 8.03 -3.01
C GLY A 42 -4.96 7.82 -1.80
N GLY A 43 -4.14 8.81 -1.48
CA GLY A 43 -3.34 8.89 -0.28
C GLY A 43 -3.70 10.11 0.56
N ARG A 44 -3.59 10.00 1.88
CA ARG A 44 -3.88 11.08 2.83
C ARG A 44 -2.87 11.09 3.97
N THR A 45 -2.70 12.23 4.62
CA THR A 45 -1.86 12.38 5.81
C THR A 45 -2.65 12.51 7.10
N ALA A 46 -3.93 12.87 7.02
CA ALA A 46 -4.80 12.99 8.19
C ALA A 46 -5.27 11.61 8.67
N PHE A 47 -4.60 11.11 9.71
CA PHE A 47 -4.94 9.87 10.43
C PHE A 47 -5.21 10.18 11.90
N SER A 48 -5.98 9.33 12.58
CA SER A 48 -6.25 9.45 14.01
C SER A 48 -5.03 9.10 14.88
N LEU A 49 -4.09 8.31 14.35
CA LEU A 49 -2.85 7.93 15.02
C LEU A 49 -1.67 8.74 14.44
N PRO A 50 -0.87 9.42 15.28
CA PRO A 50 0.25 10.24 14.82
C PRO A 50 1.31 9.44 14.06
N GLU A 51 1.57 8.20 14.46
CA GLU A 51 2.53 7.32 13.80
C GLU A 51 2.12 7.01 12.34
N LEU A 52 0.83 6.81 12.11
CA LEU A 52 0.30 6.61 10.75
C LEU A 52 0.36 7.89 9.92
N ALA A 53 0.15 9.05 10.53
CA ALA A 53 0.28 10.34 9.87
C ALA A 53 1.74 10.60 9.45
N GLU A 54 2.71 10.27 10.31
CA GLU A 54 4.14 10.39 10.00
C GLU A 54 4.53 9.49 8.83
N ILE A 55 4.16 8.20 8.86
CA ILE A 55 4.40 7.26 7.76
C ILE A 55 3.75 7.77 6.45
N ALA A 56 2.53 8.29 6.53
CA ALA A 56 1.84 8.82 5.37
C ALA A 56 2.51 10.08 4.80
N ALA A 57 3.04 10.95 5.66
CA ALA A 57 3.81 12.12 5.22
C ALA A 57 5.10 11.72 4.49
N GLN A 58 5.82 10.70 4.97
CA GLN A 58 6.98 10.13 4.29
C GLN A 58 6.58 9.53 2.93
N ASN A 59 5.50 8.76 2.88
CA ASN A 59 4.97 8.21 1.63
C ASN A 59 4.62 9.31 0.62
N HIS A 60 4.10 10.46 1.06
CA HIS A 60 3.79 11.58 0.18
C HIS A 60 5.02 12.09 -0.57
N HIS A 61 6.19 12.16 0.08
CA HIS A 61 7.45 12.50 -0.58
C HIS A 61 7.86 11.45 -1.61
N ILE A 62 7.73 10.15 -1.26
CA ILE A 62 8.04 9.05 -2.18
C ILE A 62 7.17 9.12 -3.45
N PHE A 63 5.87 9.42 -3.33
CA PHE A 63 5.01 9.55 -4.50
C PHE A 63 5.41 10.73 -5.41
N LYS A 64 5.89 11.84 -4.85
CA LYS A 64 6.44 12.96 -5.64
C LYS A 64 7.71 12.56 -6.38
N GLU A 65 8.60 11.82 -5.72
CA GLU A 65 9.80 11.27 -6.36
C GLU A 65 9.45 10.30 -7.50
N LEU A 66 8.51 9.38 -7.27
CA LEU A 66 8.05 8.46 -8.30
C LEU A 66 7.45 9.20 -9.50
N GLN A 67 6.68 10.27 -9.28
CA GLN A 67 6.16 11.12 -10.36
C GLN A 67 7.29 11.81 -11.15
N TYR A 68 8.36 12.21 -10.48
CA TYR A 68 9.52 12.79 -11.15
C TYR A 68 10.27 11.77 -12.01
N LEU A 69 10.38 10.51 -11.53
CA LEU A 69 11.03 9.43 -12.26
C LEU A 69 10.21 8.93 -13.45
N SER A 70 8.90 8.90 -13.31
CA SER A 70 7.97 8.49 -14.37
C SER A 70 6.56 8.98 -14.08
N ASN A 71 5.76 9.19 -15.13
CA ASN A 71 4.39 9.66 -14.98
C ASN A 71 3.48 8.58 -14.36
N ILE A 72 3.21 8.70 -13.06
CA ILE A 72 2.26 7.87 -12.29
C ILE A 72 0.88 8.52 -12.17
N ASP A 73 0.60 9.58 -12.93
CA ASP A 73 -0.61 10.42 -12.86
C ASP A 73 -0.82 11.03 -11.45
N TYR A 74 0.27 11.38 -10.77
CA TYR A 74 0.18 12.05 -9.48
C TYR A 74 -0.58 13.36 -9.58
N LYS A 75 -1.56 13.55 -8.70
CA LYS A 75 -2.33 14.79 -8.56
C LYS A 75 -2.52 15.11 -7.08
N PRO A 76 -2.29 16.38 -6.66
CA PRO A 76 -2.75 16.82 -5.35
C PRO A 76 -4.29 16.84 -5.34
N ILE A 77 -4.86 16.35 -4.25
CA ILE A 77 -6.31 16.34 -4.01
C ILE A 77 -6.59 16.78 -2.58
N ARG A 78 -7.85 17.08 -2.29
CA ARG A 78 -8.35 17.22 -0.93
C ARG A 78 -9.01 15.94 -0.46
N TYR A 79 -8.84 15.61 0.82
CA TYR A 79 -9.56 14.54 1.46
C TYR A 79 -10.52 15.12 2.49
N ILE A 80 -11.77 14.68 2.45
CA ILE A 80 -12.83 15.23 3.28
C ILE A 80 -13.40 14.13 4.14
N SER A 81 -13.41 14.36 5.46
CA SER A 81 -14.02 13.49 6.45
C SER A 81 -15.12 14.23 7.19
N PHE A 82 -16.33 13.69 7.21
CA PHE A 82 -17.47 14.31 7.88
C PHE A 82 -17.61 13.84 9.33
N ALA A 83 -17.80 14.77 10.24
CA ALA A 83 -18.22 14.50 11.61
C ALA A 83 -19.75 14.48 11.69
N HIS A 84 -20.33 13.37 12.09
CA HIS A 84 -21.77 13.20 12.20
C HIS A 84 -22.29 13.50 13.61
N ASP A 85 -21.41 13.41 14.60
CA ASP A 85 -21.69 13.62 16.03
C ASP A 85 -20.47 14.24 16.73
N GLU A 86 -20.64 14.55 18.02
CA GLU A 86 -19.62 15.19 18.85
C GLU A 86 -18.39 14.29 19.08
N GLU A 87 -18.56 12.98 19.15
CA GLU A 87 -17.46 12.03 19.33
C GLU A 87 -16.59 12.01 18.07
N THR A 88 -17.18 11.87 16.91
CA THR A 88 -16.49 11.91 15.62
C THR A 88 -15.83 13.29 15.39
N TYR A 89 -16.49 14.38 15.81
CA TYR A 89 -15.92 15.73 15.74
C TYR A 89 -14.60 15.81 16.51
N LYS A 90 -14.60 15.39 17.79
CA LYS A 90 -13.41 15.42 18.63
C LYS A 90 -12.28 14.56 18.07
N ALA A 91 -12.60 13.37 17.55
CA ALA A 91 -11.63 12.48 16.93
C ALA A 91 -10.98 13.10 15.68
N LEU A 92 -11.76 13.75 14.81
CA LEU A 92 -11.27 14.46 13.64
C LEU A 92 -10.48 15.71 14.02
N GLU A 93 -10.94 16.48 15.00
CA GLU A 93 -10.25 17.67 15.48
C GLU A 93 -8.87 17.34 16.06
N ALA A 94 -8.76 16.25 16.81
CA ALA A 94 -7.47 15.79 17.34
C ALA A 94 -6.44 15.51 16.24
N SER A 95 -6.87 15.01 15.07
CA SER A 95 -5.99 14.71 13.95
C SER A 95 -5.34 15.96 13.32
N LYS A 96 -5.84 17.16 13.58
CA LYS A 96 -5.24 18.43 13.15
C LYS A 96 -3.85 18.68 13.74
N ALA A 97 -3.56 18.07 14.89
CA ALA A 97 -2.28 18.29 15.58
C ALA A 97 -1.06 17.85 14.75
N TRP A 98 -1.23 16.92 13.81
CA TRP A 98 -0.16 16.34 12.99
C TRP A 98 -0.50 16.25 11.49
N SER A 99 -1.52 16.98 11.06
CA SER A 99 -1.91 17.02 9.64
C SER A 99 -2.22 18.45 9.22
N LYS A 100 -2.01 18.77 7.95
CA LYS A 100 -2.49 20.03 7.36
C LYS A 100 -3.97 19.90 7.02
N ALA A 101 -4.80 20.02 8.02
CA ALA A 101 -6.23 19.88 7.90
C ALA A 101 -6.97 20.96 8.69
N GLU A 102 -8.15 21.32 8.24
CA GLU A 102 -9.01 22.32 8.86
C GLU A 102 -10.42 21.77 9.07
N MET A 103 -11.00 22.07 10.24
CA MET A 103 -12.42 21.82 10.50
C MET A 103 -13.25 22.97 10.00
N ILE A 104 -14.21 22.69 9.13
CA ILE A 104 -15.10 23.70 8.55
C ILE A 104 -16.57 23.39 8.82
N ALA A 105 -17.37 24.44 8.99
CA ALA A 105 -18.79 24.29 9.21
C ALA A 105 -19.53 23.86 7.93
N PRO A 106 -20.73 23.25 8.03
CA PRO A 106 -21.50 22.80 6.86
C PRO A 106 -21.80 23.89 5.82
N LYS A 107 -22.05 25.12 6.29
CA LYS A 107 -22.28 26.28 5.40
C LYS A 107 -21.03 26.61 4.59
N GLN A 108 -19.88 26.75 5.28
CA GLN A 108 -18.59 27.06 4.65
C GLN A 108 -18.16 25.95 3.68
N PHE A 109 -18.36 24.67 4.04
CA PHE A 109 -18.09 23.54 3.15
C PHE A 109 -18.82 23.69 1.81
N ARG A 110 -20.09 24.05 1.86
CA ARG A 110 -20.91 24.23 0.64
C ARG A 110 -20.46 25.40 -0.20
N GLU A 111 -20.13 26.54 0.44
CA GLU A 111 -19.78 27.77 -0.26
C GLU A 111 -18.36 27.73 -0.87
N GLU A 112 -17.39 27.17 -0.15
CA GLU A 112 -15.96 27.29 -0.49
C GLU A 112 -15.37 26.00 -1.10
N ILE A 113 -15.84 24.83 -0.67
CA ILE A 113 -15.22 23.56 -1.05
C ILE A 113 -15.97 22.87 -2.18
N SER A 114 -17.27 22.70 -2.04
CA SER A 114 -18.05 21.99 -3.06
C SER A 114 -19.49 22.49 -3.16
N PRO A 115 -19.76 23.47 -4.02
CA PRO A 115 -21.13 23.92 -4.29
C PRO A 115 -21.98 22.83 -4.95
N TYR A 116 -21.34 21.83 -5.57
CA TYR A 116 -22.02 20.72 -6.28
C TYR A 116 -22.22 19.48 -5.40
N PHE A 117 -21.55 19.39 -4.26
CA PHE A 117 -21.68 18.24 -3.38
C PHE A 117 -22.92 18.43 -2.49
N ASN A 118 -23.99 17.73 -2.82
CA ASN A 118 -25.26 17.81 -2.11
C ASN A 118 -25.26 16.99 -0.80
N ALA A 119 -24.22 17.18 0.05
CA ALA A 119 -24.25 16.64 1.40
C ALA A 119 -25.37 17.32 2.18
N ASN A 120 -26.28 16.53 2.75
CA ASN A 120 -27.33 17.08 3.59
C ASN A 120 -26.70 17.70 4.85
N PRO A 121 -26.75 19.05 5.03
CA PRO A 121 -26.09 19.73 6.14
C PRO A 121 -26.69 19.38 7.51
N LYS A 122 -27.84 18.70 7.53
CA LYS A 122 -28.47 18.19 8.76
C LYS A 122 -27.90 16.85 9.21
N LYS A 123 -27.05 16.21 8.39
CA LYS A 123 -26.48 14.88 8.68
C LYS A 123 -25.02 14.92 9.13
N TYR A 124 -24.41 16.08 9.23
CA TYR A 124 -23.06 16.25 9.76
C TYR A 124 -22.94 17.63 10.44
N ILE A 125 -22.11 17.70 11.47
CA ILE A 125 -21.90 18.92 12.26
C ILE A 125 -20.67 19.71 11.80
N SER A 126 -19.71 19.03 11.17
CA SER A 126 -18.50 19.64 10.63
C SER A 126 -17.86 18.72 9.58
N ALA A 127 -16.91 19.26 8.81
CA ALA A 127 -16.06 18.51 7.91
C ALA A 127 -14.59 18.84 8.17
N LEU A 128 -13.73 17.83 8.26
CA LEU A 128 -12.28 17.98 8.22
C LEU A 128 -11.83 17.95 6.76
N VAL A 129 -11.19 19.03 6.31
CA VAL A 129 -10.61 19.17 4.98
C VAL A 129 -9.10 19.07 5.09
N SER A 130 -8.52 18.05 4.46
CA SER A 130 -7.07 17.82 4.46
C SER A 130 -6.50 18.19 3.09
N GLU A 131 -5.46 19.03 3.08
CA GLU A 131 -4.81 19.52 1.85
C GLU A 131 -3.62 18.67 1.40
N ASP A 132 -2.88 18.03 2.35
CA ASP A 132 -1.73 17.17 2.02
C ASP A 132 -2.18 15.77 1.61
N CYS A 133 -2.96 15.71 0.54
CA CYS A 133 -3.50 14.46 0.01
C CYS A 133 -3.17 14.36 -1.49
N TRP A 134 -3.15 13.15 -1.99
CA TRP A 134 -2.79 12.90 -3.38
C TRP A 134 -3.58 11.75 -3.98
N GLN A 135 -3.56 11.69 -5.28
CA GLN A 135 -4.03 10.56 -6.07
C GLN A 135 -2.96 10.19 -7.09
N ALA A 136 -2.79 8.90 -7.34
CA ALA A 136 -1.95 8.37 -8.40
C ALA A 136 -2.61 7.13 -9.01
N THR A 137 -2.25 6.75 -10.23
CA THR A 137 -2.73 5.52 -10.84
C THR A 137 -2.04 4.31 -10.22
N PRO A 138 -2.75 3.45 -9.46
CA PRO A 138 -2.13 2.39 -8.66
C PRO A 138 -1.26 1.43 -9.47
N GLY A 139 -1.74 1.01 -10.64
CA GLY A 139 -0.98 0.12 -11.54
C GLY A 139 0.36 0.72 -11.96
N LYS A 140 0.37 2.00 -12.36
CA LYS A 140 1.59 2.70 -12.74
C LYS A 140 2.58 2.81 -11.59
N VAL A 141 2.09 3.01 -10.36
CA VAL A 141 2.95 3.06 -9.16
C VAL A 141 3.61 1.70 -8.92
N VAL A 142 2.83 0.62 -8.92
CA VAL A 142 3.35 -0.74 -8.68
C VAL A 142 4.34 -1.14 -9.77
N ASP A 143 4.00 -0.90 -11.05
CA ASP A 143 4.85 -1.24 -12.18
C ASP A 143 6.17 -0.46 -12.15
N LEU A 144 6.12 0.85 -11.83
CA LEU A 144 7.34 1.67 -11.69
C LEU A 144 8.23 1.17 -10.56
N VAL A 145 7.68 0.96 -9.37
CA VAL A 145 8.45 0.49 -8.20
C VAL A 145 9.09 -0.86 -8.48
N ARG A 146 8.38 -1.77 -9.17
CA ARG A 146 8.90 -3.06 -9.60
C ARG A 146 10.04 -2.92 -10.61
N ASN A 147 9.87 -2.07 -11.61
CA ASN A 147 10.89 -1.81 -12.63
C ASN A 147 12.18 -1.22 -12.02
N LEU A 148 12.06 -0.36 -11.01
CA LEU A 148 13.22 0.13 -10.26
C LEU A 148 13.96 -1.01 -9.55
N GLY A 149 13.24 -1.96 -8.96
CA GLY A 149 13.84 -3.14 -8.35
C GLY A 149 14.53 -4.05 -9.36
N ILE A 150 13.95 -4.23 -10.57
CA ILE A 150 14.60 -4.98 -11.67
C ILE A 150 15.88 -4.26 -12.10
N ALA A 151 15.83 -2.95 -12.29
CA ALA A 151 17.00 -2.15 -12.67
C ALA A 151 18.12 -2.22 -11.62
N ALA A 152 17.78 -2.43 -10.34
CA ALA A 152 18.73 -2.63 -9.25
C ALA A 152 19.23 -4.08 -9.11
N GLY A 153 18.87 -5.01 -10.02
CA GLY A 153 19.37 -6.39 -10.06
C GLY A 153 18.42 -7.44 -9.47
N GLY A 154 17.21 -7.09 -9.07
CA GLY A 154 16.17 -8.05 -8.64
C GLY A 154 15.58 -8.80 -9.83
N THR A 155 15.03 -9.98 -9.56
CA THR A 155 14.35 -10.84 -10.56
C THR A 155 12.85 -10.94 -10.26
N VAL A 156 12.01 -10.79 -11.30
CA VAL A 156 10.56 -10.97 -11.17
C VAL A 156 10.13 -12.22 -11.93
N MET A 157 9.33 -13.06 -11.29
CA MET A 157 8.68 -14.23 -11.88
C MET A 157 7.19 -13.92 -12.04
N GLU A 158 6.80 -13.47 -13.23
CA GLU A 158 5.40 -13.19 -13.56
C GLU A 158 4.63 -14.48 -13.87
N ASP A 159 3.31 -14.44 -13.62
CA ASP A 159 2.39 -15.56 -13.79
C ASP A 159 2.82 -16.83 -13.01
N CYS A 160 3.59 -16.63 -11.95
CA CYS A 160 4.08 -17.67 -11.07
C CYS A 160 3.42 -17.56 -9.69
N ARG A 161 3.22 -18.69 -9.03
CA ARG A 161 2.50 -18.76 -7.76
C ARG A 161 3.31 -19.50 -6.70
N VAL A 162 3.47 -18.88 -5.54
CA VAL A 162 3.93 -19.61 -4.35
C VAL A 162 2.78 -20.49 -3.86
N LEU A 163 3.03 -21.79 -3.71
CA LEU A 163 2.07 -22.78 -3.26
C LEU A 163 2.24 -23.11 -1.79
N GLU A 164 3.49 -23.34 -1.38
CA GLU A 164 3.84 -23.77 -0.04
C GLU A 164 5.16 -23.12 0.37
N ALA A 165 5.36 -22.97 1.67
CA ALA A 165 6.63 -22.60 2.25
C ALA A 165 6.84 -23.38 3.56
N CYS A 166 8.05 -23.83 3.82
CA CYS A 166 8.38 -24.60 5.03
C CYS A 166 9.70 -24.09 5.61
N ARG A 167 9.72 -23.85 6.93
CA ARG A 167 10.94 -23.42 7.61
C ARG A 167 11.87 -24.63 7.87
N GLU A 168 13.10 -24.53 7.40
CA GLU A 168 14.15 -25.54 7.54
C GLU A 168 15.40 -24.95 8.18
N GLY A 169 15.39 -24.88 9.50
CA GLY A 169 16.48 -24.24 10.26
C GLY A 169 16.60 -22.74 9.92
N LYS A 170 17.72 -22.31 9.36
CA LYS A 170 17.94 -20.91 8.94
C LYS A 170 17.36 -20.57 7.58
N TYR A 171 16.95 -21.56 6.81
CA TYR A 171 16.38 -21.38 5.47
C TYR A 171 14.86 -21.60 5.47
N THR A 172 14.23 -21.14 4.43
CA THR A 172 12.85 -21.48 4.06
C THR A 172 12.87 -22.15 2.70
N SER A 173 12.30 -23.37 2.59
CA SER A 173 11.98 -24.01 1.32
C SER A 173 10.66 -23.46 0.82
N VAL A 174 10.60 -23.07 -0.46
CA VAL A 174 9.43 -22.42 -1.08
C VAL A 174 9.11 -23.11 -2.40
N LEU A 175 7.94 -23.72 -2.49
CA LEU A 175 7.44 -24.36 -3.70
C LEU A 175 6.73 -23.33 -4.58
N VAL A 176 7.21 -23.12 -5.80
CA VAL A 176 6.68 -22.19 -6.78
C VAL A 176 6.16 -22.93 -8.00
N GLN A 177 4.91 -22.69 -8.38
CA GLN A 177 4.38 -23.06 -9.68
C GLN A 177 4.72 -21.96 -10.69
N THR A 178 5.43 -22.32 -11.75
CA THR A 178 5.82 -21.42 -12.83
C THR A 178 4.67 -21.19 -13.84
N HIS A 179 4.81 -20.22 -14.72
CA HIS A 179 3.82 -19.88 -15.76
C HIS A 179 3.50 -21.08 -16.69
N ASP A 180 4.48 -21.95 -16.96
CA ASP A 180 4.34 -23.17 -17.75
C ASP A 180 3.87 -24.38 -16.93
N LYS A 181 3.33 -24.13 -15.71
CA LYS A 181 2.77 -25.12 -14.77
C LYS A 181 3.77 -26.15 -14.24
N LYS A 182 5.05 -25.89 -14.36
CA LYS A 182 6.08 -26.68 -13.66
C LYS A 182 6.19 -26.27 -12.21
N TYR A 183 6.81 -27.12 -11.41
CA TYR A 183 7.07 -26.87 -10.00
C TYR A 183 8.56 -26.72 -9.79
N VAL A 184 8.96 -25.65 -9.12
CA VAL A 184 10.35 -25.35 -8.78
C VAL A 184 10.43 -25.06 -7.29
N GLU A 185 11.37 -25.69 -6.61
CA GLU A 185 11.65 -25.44 -5.21
C GLU A 185 12.81 -24.46 -5.09
N TYR A 186 12.59 -23.40 -4.29
CA TYR A 186 13.62 -22.42 -3.95
C TYR A 186 13.98 -22.57 -2.48
N ARG A 187 15.25 -22.45 -2.16
CA ARG A 187 15.75 -22.35 -0.80
C ARG A 187 16.27 -20.92 -0.56
N THR A 188 15.69 -20.22 0.41
CA THR A 188 15.98 -18.81 0.69
C THR A 188 16.29 -18.57 2.17
N GLU A 189 17.14 -17.59 2.46
CA GLU A 189 17.42 -17.13 3.82
C GLU A 189 16.31 -16.22 4.32
N HIS A 190 15.78 -15.36 3.45
CA HIS A 190 14.68 -14.45 3.76
C HIS A 190 13.47 -14.78 2.91
N PHE A 191 12.40 -15.21 3.55
CA PHE A 191 11.11 -15.39 2.90
C PHE A 191 10.11 -14.35 3.40
N VAL A 192 9.44 -13.70 2.46
CA VAL A 192 8.43 -12.67 2.76
C VAL A 192 7.08 -13.03 2.16
N ASN A 193 6.08 -13.15 3.01
CA ASN A 193 4.70 -13.33 2.60
C ASN A 193 4.03 -11.95 2.44
N ALA A 194 3.89 -11.49 1.19
CA ALA A 194 3.24 -10.23 0.80
C ALA A 194 2.01 -10.48 -0.10
N LEU A 195 1.33 -11.61 0.10
CA LEU A 195 0.22 -12.10 -0.74
C LEU A 195 -1.12 -11.36 -0.53
N GLY A 196 -1.13 -10.29 0.31
CA GLY A 196 -2.36 -9.55 0.60
C GLY A 196 -3.43 -10.47 1.20
N SER A 197 -4.61 -10.56 0.56
CA SER A 197 -5.69 -11.45 1.02
C SER A 197 -5.35 -12.95 0.98
N GLY A 198 -4.30 -13.34 0.29
CA GLY A 198 -3.81 -14.72 0.26
C GLY A 198 -2.81 -15.05 1.37
N ALA A 199 -2.39 -14.06 2.17
CA ALA A 199 -1.33 -14.24 3.17
C ALA A 199 -1.71 -15.25 4.25
N GLY A 200 -2.95 -15.22 4.75
CA GLY A 200 -3.44 -16.15 5.77
C GLY A 200 -3.33 -17.61 5.31
N LYS A 201 -3.80 -17.92 4.11
CA LYS A 201 -3.70 -19.28 3.54
C LYS A 201 -2.29 -19.83 3.50
N LEU A 202 -1.30 -18.98 3.15
CA LEU A 202 0.08 -19.42 3.14
C LEU A 202 0.62 -19.61 4.56
N CYS A 203 0.26 -18.76 5.51
CA CYS A 203 0.60 -18.94 6.92
C CYS A 203 0.05 -20.26 7.47
N ASP A 204 -1.23 -20.59 7.18
CA ASP A 204 -1.85 -21.85 7.60
C ASP A 204 -1.07 -23.06 7.06
N SER A 205 -0.64 -23.02 5.79
CA SER A 205 0.17 -24.09 5.19
C SER A 205 1.54 -24.26 5.85
N MET A 206 2.06 -23.19 6.49
CA MET A 206 3.30 -23.20 7.25
C MET A 206 3.11 -23.58 8.73
N GLY A 207 1.88 -23.85 9.17
CA GLY A 207 1.55 -24.08 10.57
C GLY A 207 1.66 -22.81 11.45
N ILE A 208 1.56 -21.63 10.85
CA ILE A 208 1.64 -20.35 11.54
C ILE A 208 0.24 -19.75 11.64
N ASP A 209 -0.29 -19.64 12.86
CA ASP A 209 -1.50 -18.86 13.11
C ASP A 209 -1.12 -17.37 13.12
N ALA A 210 -1.45 -16.68 12.04
CA ALA A 210 -1.21 -15.23 11.89
C ALA A 210 -2.39 -14.38 12.35
N GLY A 211 -3.50 -14.99 12.82
CA GLY A 211 -4.74 -14.30 13.20
C GLY A 211 -5.39 -13.52 12.04
N LEU A 212 -5.13 -13.94 10.81
CA LEU A 212 -5.66 -13.32 9.59
C LEU A 212 -6.84 -14.14 9.06
N TYR A 213 -8.06 -13.67 9.29
CA TYR A 213 -9.31 -14.31 8.87
C TYR A 213 -10.07 -13.44 7.87
#